data_3e04755bc21da27dd92d2a4bf05c203f
#
_entry.id   3e04755bc21da27dd92d2a4bf05c203f
#
_cell.length_a   1.000
_cell.length_b   1.000
_cell.length_c   1.000
_cell.angle_alpha   90.00
_cell.angle_beta   90.00
_cell.angle_gamma   90.00
#
_symmetry.space_group_name_H-M   'P 1'
#
loop_
_entity.id
_entity.type
_entity.pdbx_description
1 polymer ?
#
loop_
_entity_poly.entity_id
_entity_poly.type
_entity_poly.pdbx_seq_one_letter_code
_entity_poly.pdbx_strand_id
1 'polypeptide(L)'
;MTMDNTTKTASAEPPARYVRVMGPAASMVSAIKLEQWHNATPCDEWDLRVLVNHIIGENRWIHAVLGGRTLEDVRDELNGDLTGDDPIAAYADSMALAESVLTLAQLAGTYKLSFGLATGIDYVTQMFMDQLVRNGDIMKGSGQSVAFDDELVAAAIPVAEEEVAAVG
;
A
#
# COMPACT_ATOMS: atom_id res chain seq x y z
N MET A 1 -4.83 21.04 -32.36
CA MET A 1 -5.55 20.46 -31.20
C MET A 1 -4.54 19.74 -30.35
N THR A 2 -3.89 20.49 -29.48
CA THR A 2 -2.86 19.98 -28.54
C THR A 2 -3.56 19.30 -27.37
N MET A 3 -3.64 17.98 -27.42
CA MET A 3 -4.14 17.20 -26.28
C MET A 3 -3.15 17.31 -25.13
N ASP A 4 -3.69 17.74 -24.04
CA ASP A 4 -3.07 18.06 -22.77
C ASP A 4 -2.21 16.90 -22.24
N ASN A 5 -0.89 17.07 -22.38
CA ASN A 5 0.11 16.13 -21.86
C ASN A 5 0.21 16.20 -20.32
N THR A 6 -0.48 17.15 -19.70
CA THR A 6 -0.43 17.43 -18.27
C THR A 6 -1.17 16.36 -17.44
N THR A 7 -2.28 15.84 -17.98
CA THR A 7 -3.08 14.80 -17.28
C THR A 7 -2.38 13.44 -17.26
N LYS A 8 -1.60 13.13 -18.29
CA LYS A 8 -0.85 11.86 -18.38
C LYS A 8 0.37 11.86 -17.46
N THR A 9 0.99 13.04 -17.28
CA THR A 9 2.15 13.17 -16.39
C THR A 9 1.73 13.10 -14.91
N ALA A 10 0.60 13.70 -14.52
CA ALA A 10 0.09 13.70 -13.16
C ALA A 10 -0.29 12.29 -12.66
N SER A 11 -0.75 11.39 -13.55
CA SER A 11 -1.05 9.99 -13.19
C SER A 11 0.20 9.11 -13.06
N ALA A 12 1.36 9.62 -13.47
CA ALA A 12 2.63 8.91 -13.40
C ALA A 12 3.43 9.19 -12.11
N GLU A 13 3.04 10.20 -11.33
CA GLU A 13 3.71 10.56 -10.08
C GLU A 13 3.48 9.49 -8.97
N PRO A 14 4.48 9.23 -8.10
CA PRO A 14 4.40 8.19 -7.08
C PRO A 14 3.14 8.22 -6.21
N PRO A 15 2.64 9.36 -5.72
CA PRO A 15 1.41 9.40 -4.94
C PRO A 15 0.19 8.93 -5.73
N ALA A 16 0.09 9.33 -7.00
CA ALA A 16 -1.02 8.91 -7.86
C ALA A 16 -0.96 7.40 -8.17
N ARG A 17 0.24 6.82 -8.30
CA ARG A 17 0.42 5.38 -8.46
C ARG A 17 -0.01 4.62 -7.22
N TYR A 18 0.34 5.11 -6.03
CA TYR A 18 -0.06 4.50 -4.78
C TYR A 18 -1.59 4.47 -4.63
N VAL A 19 -2.28 5.58 -4.89
CA VAL A 19 -3.75 5.64 -4.88
C VAL A 19 -4.35 4.69 -5.92
N ARG A 20 -3.80 4.65 -7.13
CA ARG A 20 -4.27 3.75 -8.20
C ARG A 20 -4.10 2.26 -7.85
N VAL A 21 -3.08 1.89 -7.11
CA VAL A 21 -2.87 0.48 -6.72
C VAL A 21 -3.78 0.07 -5.55
N MET A 22 -4.16 1.01 -4.70
CA MET A 22 -5.05 0.76 -3.56
C MET A 22 -6.52 0.53 -3.97
N GLY A 23 -6.99 1.19 -5.02
CA GLY A 23 -8.37 1.06 -5.48
C GLY A 23 -8.77 -0.39 -5.82
N PRO A 24 -8.03 -1.11 -6.67
CA PRO A 24 -8.27 -2.53 -6.92
C PRO A 24 -8.21 -3.40 -5.68
N ALA A 25 -7.29 -3.10 -4.74
CA ALA A 25 -7.21 -3.81 -3.47
C ALA A 25 -8.49 -3.69 -2.65
N ALA A 26 -9.09 -2.49 -2.58
CA ALA A 26 -10.36 -2.28 -1.89
C ALA A 26 -11.47 -3.17 -2.47
N SER A 27 -11.55 -3.27 -3.79
CA SER A 27 -12.51 -4.14 -4.48
C SER A 27 -12.25 -5.62 -4.18
N MET A 28 -10.98 -6.04 -4.19
CA MET A 28 -10.60 -7.42 -3.89
C MET A 28 -10.90 -7.78 -2.43
N VAL A 29 -10.59 -6.91 -1.48
CA VAL A 29 -10.89 -7.12 -0.05
C VAL A 29 -12.41 -7.23 0.16
N SER A 30 -13.20 -6.36 -0.49
CA SER A 30 -14.67 -6.41 -0.41
C SER A 30 -15.27 -7.69 -0.99
N ALA A 31 -14.58 -8.35 -1.91
CA ALA A 31 -15.03 -9.58 -2.55
C ALA A 31 -14.58 -10.85 -1.81
N ILE A 32 -13.78 -10.75 -0.74
CA ILE A 32 -13.41 -11.90 0.09
C ILE A 32 -14.65 -12.42 0.82
N LYS A 33 -14.98 -13.69 0.61
CA LYS A 33 -16.10 -14.33 1.27
C LYS A 33 -15.75 -14.69 2.71
N LEU A 34 -16.78 -14.81 3.56
CA LEU A 34 -16.59 -15.09 4.98
C LEU A 34 -15.71 -16.32 5.24
N GLU A 35 -15.93 -17.39 4.49
CA GLU A 35 -15.19 -18.64 4.61
C GLU A 35 -13.76 -18.59 4.08
N GLN A 36 -13.39 -17.53 3.34
CA GLN A 36 -12.06 -17.40 2.72
C GLN A 36 -11.04 -16.65 3.58
N TRP A 37 -11.47 -15.94 4.63
CA TRP A 37 -10.56 -15.12 5.44
C TRP A 37 -9.38 -15.88 6.04
N HIS A 38 -9.51 -17.19 6.22
CA HIS A 38 -8.45 -18.07 6.72
C HIS A 38 -7.77 -18.90 5.61
N ASN A 39 -8.00 -18.57 4.33
CA ASN A 39 -7.26 -19.19 3.25
C ASN A 39 -5.79 -18.79 3.30
N ALA A 40 -4.91 -19.75 2.99
CA ALA A 40 -3.48 -19.49 2.85
C ALA A 40 -3.19 -18.50 1.72
N THR A 41 -2.15 -17.71 1.89
CA THR A 41 -1.61 -16.80 0.88
C THR A 41 -0.22 -17.24 0.44
N PRO A 42 0.39 -16.62 -0.60
CA PRO A 42 1.78 -16.87 -0.95
C PRO A 42 2.79 -16.44 0.14
N CYS A 43 2.37 -15.62 1.09
CA CYS A 43 3.20 -15.28 2.24
C CYS A 43 3.13 -16.43 3.26
N ASP A 44 4.26 -17.07 3.53
CA ASP A 44 4.33 -18.12 4.53
C ASP A 44 3.80 -17.63 5.89
N GLU A 45 3.03 -18.47 6.55
CA GLU A 45 2.42 -18.20 7.87
C GLU A 45 1.30 -17.13 7.88
N TRP A 46 0.93 -16.53 6.72
CA TRP A 46 -0.13 -15.53 6.63
C TRP A 46 -1.35 -16.09 5.89
N ASP A 47 -2.50 -16.08 6.56
CA ASP A 47 -3.79 -16.21 5.89
C ASP A 47 -4.27 -14.84 5.35
N LEU A 48 -5.39 -14.81 4.65
CA LEU A 48 -5.93 -13.57 4.08
C LEU A 48 -6.23 -12.50 5.15
N ARG A 49 -6.67 -12.92 6.35
CA ARG A 49 -6.96 -11.98 7.43
C ARG A 49 -5.69 -11.30 7.93
N VAL A 50 -4.62 -12.07 8.13
CA VAL A 50 -3.31 -11.55 8.53
C VAL A 50 -2.75 -10.63 7.46
N LEU A 51 -2.85 -11.02 6.19
CA LEU A 51 -2.40 -10.20 5.07
C LEU A 51 -3.15 -8.85 5.00
N VAL A 52 -4.47 -8.85 5.09
CA VAL A 52 -5.27 -7.62 5.09
C VAL A 52 -4.98 -6.78 6.33
N ASN A 53 -4.81 -7.40 7.50
CA ASN A 53 -4.38 -6.72 8.72
C ASN A 53 -3.04 -5.98 8.53
N HIS A 54 -2.09 -6.63 7.88
CA HIS A 54 -0.79 -6.03 7.56
C HIS A 54 -0.94 -4.79 6.67
N ILE A 55 -1.73 -4.88 5.60
CA ILE A 55 -1.97 -3.75 4.70
C ILE A 55 -2.66 -2.58 5.43
N ILE A 56 -3.64 -2.85 6.29
CA ILE A 56 -4.27 -1.84 7.15
C ILE A 56 -3.21 -1.15 8.02
N GLY A 57 -2.30 -1.93 8.61
CA GLY A 57 -1.18 -1.42 9.39
C GLY A 57 -0.29 -0.50 8.57
N GLU A 58 0.08 -0.88 7.37
CA GLU A 58 0.91 -0.07 6.47
C GLU A 58 0.23 1.25 6.07
N ASN A 59 -1.05 1.23 5.74
CA ASN A 59 -1.81 2.44 5.43
C ASN A 59 -1.86 3.41 6.62
N ARG A 60 -2.12 2.90 7.81
CA ARG A 60 -2.11 3.70 9.05
C ARG A 60 -0.71 4.21 9.38
N TRP A 61 0.30 3.42 9.05
CA TRP A 61 1.69 3.78 9.21
C TRP A 61 2.09 4.96 8.33
N ILE A 62 1.73 4.93 7.04
CA ILE A 62 1.91 6.07 6.11
C ILE A 62 1.26 7.32 6.68
N HIS A 63 0.02 7.23 7.14
CA HIS A 63 -0.70 8.35 7.76
C HIS A 63 0.06 8.91 8.96
N ALA A 64 0.54 8.06 9.85
CA ALA A 64 1.24 8.49 11.05
C ALA A 64 2.58 9.14 10.73
N VAL A 65 3.41 8.50 9.92
CA VAL A 65 4.76 8.96 9.59
C VAL A 65 4.72 10.25 8.79
N LEU A 66 3.96 10.31 7.70
CA LEU A 66 3.83 11.53 6.91
C LEU A 66 3.08 12.64 7.68
N GLY A 67 2.29 12.29 8.67
CA GLY A 67 1.69 13.20 9.64
C GLY A 67 2.65 13.72 10.72
N GLY A 68 3.92 13.27 10.70
CA GLY A 68 4.98 13.73 11.61
C GLY A 68 5.08 12.96 12.94
N ARG A 69 4.39 11.81 13.08
CA ARG A 69 4.53 10.91 14.22
C ARG A 69 5.72 9.96 14.03
N THR A 70 6.34 9.55 15.11
CA THR A 70 7.45 8.57 15.07
C THR A 70 6.94 7.13 15.18
N LEU A 71 7.83 6.19 14.83
CA LEU A 71 7.61 4.74 15.01
C LEU A 71 7.23 4.41 16.46
N GLU A 72 7.89 5.06 17.40
CA GLU A 72 7.69 4.82 18.82
C GLU A 72 6.31 5.29 19.28
N ASP A 73 5.83 6.42 18.74
CA ASP A 73 4.53 7.00 19.08
C ASP A 73 3.33 6.12 18.70
N VAL A 74 3.48 5.31 17.65
CA VAL A 74 2.35 4.56 17.05
C VAL A 74 2.48 3.04 17.15
N ARG A 75 3.62 2.54 17.64
CA ARG A 75 3.88 1.10 17.70
C ARG A 75 2.75 0.32 18.37
N ASP A 76 2.29 0.78 19.52
CA ASP A 76 1.26 0.09 20.29
C ASP A 76 -0.12 0.20 19.65
N GLU A 77 -0.38 1.31 18.93
CA GLU A 77 -1.63 1.53 18.20
C GLU A 77 -1.75 0.65 16.95
N LEU A 78 -0.61 0.27 16.35
CA LEU A 78 -0.54 -0.48 15.10
C LEU A 78 -0.21 -1.96 15.30
N ASN A 79 -0.05 -2.40 16.53
CA ASN A 79 0.13 -3.80 16.87
C ASN A 79 -1.23 -4.49 17.09
N GLY A 80 -1.29 -5.78 16.73
CA GLY A 80 -2.45 -6.62 17.00
C GLY A 80 -3.47 -6.64 15.86
N ASP A 81 -4.72 -6.89 16.20
CA ASP A 81 -5.81 -7.01 15.23
C ASP A 81 -6.38 -5.63 14.89
N LEU A 82 -6.03 -5.13 13.70
CA LEU A 82 -6.51 -3.87 13.14
C LEU A 82 -7.76 -4.07 12.26
N THR A 83 -8.10 -5.32 11.93
CA THR A 83 -9.27 -5.64 11.10
C THR A 83 -10.58 -5.51 11.89
N GLY A 84 -10.55 -5.74 13.20
CA GLY A 84 -11.72 -5.69 14.06
C GLY A 84 -12.84 -6.65 13.61
N ASP A 85 -14.08 -6.25 13.85
CA ASP A 85 -15.25 -7.03 13.48
C ASP A 85 -15.63 -6.88 11.97
N ASP A 86 -15.18 -5.81 11.34
CA ASP A 86 -15.43 -5.52 9.90
C ASP A 86 -14.12 -5.20 9.18
N PRO A 87 -13.43 -6.21 8.65
CA PRO A 87 -12.17 -6.02 7.92
C PRO A 87 -12.31 -5.15 6.67
N ILE A 88 -13.47 -5.16 6.02
CA ILE A 88 -13.73 -4.38 4.80
C ILE A 88 -13.79 -2.89 5.15
N ALA A 89 -14.56 -2.54 6.17
CA ALA A 89 -14.63 -1.15 6.65
C ALA A 89 -13.27 -0.68 7.17
N ALA A 90 -12.57 -1.51 7.95
CA ALA A 90 -11.24 -1.19 8.48
C ALA A 90 -10.22 -0.92 7.36
N TYR A 91 -10.26 -1.69 6.28
CA TYR A 91 -9.42 -1.46 5.10
C TYR A 91 -9.75 -0.12 4.43
N ALA A 92 -11.03 0.15 4.16
CA ALA A 92 -11.47 1.39 3.53
C ALA A 92 -11.08 2.63 4.35
N ASP A 93 -11.25 2.58 5.66
CA ASP A 93 -10.87 3.66 6.57
C ASP A 93 -9.35 3.88 6.57
N SER A 94 -8.56 2.81 6.57
CA SER A 94 -7.10 2.90 6.52
C SER A 94 -6.59 3.52 5.22
N MET A 95 -7.23 3.19 4.10
CA MET A 95 -6.94 3.76 2.78
C MET A 95 -7.21 5.27 2.77
N ALA A 96 -8.36 5.70 3.28
CA ALA A 96 -8.70 7.12 3.36
C ALA A 96 -7.72 7.90 4.25
N LEU A 97 -7.25 7.31 5.34
CA LEU A 97 -6.21 7.90 6.19
C LEU A 97 -4.88 8.08 5.43
N ALA A 98 -4.42 7.06 4.72
CA ALA A 98 -3.20 7.14 3.93
C ALA A 98 -3.31 8.22 2.84
N GLU A 99 -4.41 8.28 2.10
CA GLU A 99 -4.63 9.29 1.07
C GLU A 99 -4.61 10.72 1.62
N SER A 100 -5.12 10.93 2.82
CA SER A 100 -5.24 12.25 3.44
C SER A 100 -3.90 12.98 3.67
N VAL A 101 -2.80 12.25 3.70
CA VAL A 101 -1.44 12.79 3.95
C VAL A 101 -0.56 12.84 2.70
N LEU A 102 -1.07 12.48 1.53
CA LEU A 102 -0.31 12.51 0.28
C LEU A 102 -0.28 13.92 -0.35
N THR A 103 0.14 14.92 0.43
CA THR A 103 0.28 16.30 -0.04
C THR A 103 1.71 16.59 -0.47
N LEU A 104 1.90 17.63 -1.31
CA LEU A 104 3.23 18.03 -1.77
C LEU A 104 4.17 18.33 -0.59
N ALA A 105 3.67 18.91 0.48
CA ALA A 105 4.47 19.25 1.66
C ALA A 105 4.97 17.99 2.38
N GLN A 106 4.08 17.02 2.63
CA GLN A 106 4.47 15.76 3.24
C GLN A 106 5.42 14.94 2.36
N LEU A 107 5.18 14.90 1.05
CA LEU A 107 6.04 14.17 0.12
C LEU A 107 7.46 14.73 0.01
N ALA A 108 7.61 16.04 0.15
CA ALA A 108 8.92 16.70 0.18
C ALA A 108 9.64 16.60 1.54
N GLY A 109 8.93 16.20 2.59
CA GLY A 109 9.50 16.03 3.93
C GLY A 109 10.47 14.86 4.02
N THR A 110 11.30 14.87 5.08
CA THR A 110 12.20 13.75 5.41
C THR A 110 11.77 13.12 6.73
N TYR A 111 11.68 11.82 6.75
CA TYR A 111 11.13 11.04 7.86
C TYR A 111 12.11 9.97 8.32
N LYS A 112 12.08 9.67 9.62
CA LYS A 112 12.84 8.57 10.19
C LYS A 112 12.01 7.29 10.17
N LEU A 113 12.43 6.36 9.34
CA LEU A 113 11.84 5.04 9.21
C LEU A 113 12.69 3.99 9.95
N SER A 114 12.24 2.74 9.99
CA SER A 114 12.95 1.63 10.63
C SER A 114 14.32 1.34 10.01
N PHE A 115 14.46 1.62 8.72
CA PHE A 115 15.67 1.40 7.93
C PHE A 115 16.53 2.67 7.71
N GLY A 116 16.12 3.82 8.23
CA GLY A 116 16.88 5.08 8.13
C GLY A 116 16.02 6.28 7.76
N LEU A 117 16.66 7.32 7.23
CA LEU A 117 15.99 8.51 6.73
C LEU A 117 15.58 8.33 5.28
N ALA A 118 14.34 8.69 4.96
CA ALA A 118 13.82 8.70 3.60
C ALA A 118 12.95 9.94 3.36
N THR A 119 12.86 10.39 2.12
CA THR A 119 11.87 11.39 1.74
C THR A 119 10.48 10.78 1.72
N GLY A 120 9.44 11.60 1.87
CA GLY A 120 8.06 11.11 1.77
C GLY A 120 7.77 10.47 0.41
N ILE A 121 8.37 11.02 -0.67
CA ILE A 121 8.18 10.48 -2.02
C ILE A 121 8.85 9.10 -2.19
N ASP A 122 10.05 8.90 -1.63
CA ASP A 122 10.74 7.60 -1.67
C ASP A 122 9.95 6.56 -0.87
N TYR A 123 9.47 6.94 0.31
CA TYR A 123 8.67 6.08 1.16
C TYR A 123 7.37 5.64 0.47
N VAL A 124 6.61 6.58 -0.13
CA VAL A 124 5.38 6.25 -0.86
C VAL A 124 5.67 5.41 -2.11
N THR A 125 6.83 5.59 -2.74
CA THR A 125 7.24 4.76 -3.88
C THR A 125 7.47 3.29 -3.46
N GLN A 126 8.11 3.06 -2.32
CA GLN A 126 8.26 1.72 -1.76
C GLN A 126 6.91 1.10 -1.41
N MET A 127 6.03 1.87 -0.76
CA MET A 127 4.70 1.41 -0.40
C MET A 127 3.84 1.08 -1.62
N PHE A 128 3.99 1.81 -2.71
CA PHE A 128 3.35 1.49 -3.98
C PHE A 128 3.76 0.10 -4.49
N MET A 129 5.05 -0.19 -4.50
CA MET A 129 5.55 -1.49 -4.96
C MET A 129 5.06 -2.61 -4.06
N ASP A 130 5.16 -2.44 -2.75
CA ASP A 130 4.70 -3.44 -1.78
C ASP A 130 3.20 -3.73 -1.93
N GLN A 131 2.37 -2.69 -2.05
CA GLN A 131 0.93 -2.84 -2.27
C GLN A 131 0.62 -3.60 -3.58
N LEU A 132 1.39 -3.39 -4.65
CA LEU A 132 1.21 -4.12 -5.90
C LEU A 132 1.45 -5.62 -5.72
N VAL A 133 2.48 -5.99 -4.97
CA VAL A 133 2.76 -7.39 -4.61
C VAL A 133 1.63 -7.97 -3.76
N ARG A 134 1.18 -7.23 -2.72
CA ARG A 134 0.07 -7.65 -1.85
C ARG A 134 -1.24 -7.86 -2.60
N ASN A 135 -1.51 -7.07 -3.64
CA ASN A 135 -2.65 -7.31 -4.52
C ASN A 135 -2.60 -8.69 -5.17
N GLY A 136 -1.42 -9.12 -5.63
CA GLY A 136 -1.19 -10.48 -6.14
C GLY A 136 -1.45 -11.56 -5.09
N ASP A 137 -1.00 -11.32 -3.86
CA ASP A 137 -1.20 -12.24 -2.74
C ASP A 137 -2.69 -12.38 -2.35
N ILE A 138 -3.43 -11.25 -2.33
CA ILE A 138 -4.88 -11.26 -2.11
C ILE A 138 -5.59 -12.08 -3.19
N MET A 139 -5.25 -11.86 -4.46
CA MET A 139 -5.85 -12.61 -5.57
C MET A 139 -5.64 -14.11 -5.42
N LYS A 140 -4.44 -14.55 -5.11
CA LYS A 140 -4.13 -15.97 -4.94
C LYS A 140 -4.85 -16.59 -3.75
N GLY A 141 -4.84 -15.92 -2.60
CA GLY A 141 -5.51 -16.43 -1.40
C GLY A 141 -7.03 -16.47 -1.52
N SER A 142 -7.64 -15.53 -2.23
CA SER A 142 -9.09 -15.44 -2.42
C SER A 142 -9.61 -16.14 -3.68
N GLY A 143 -8.71 -16.62 -4.55
CA GLY A 143 -9.10 -17.23 -5.83
C GLY A 143 -9.68 -16.24 -6.84
N GLN A 144 -9.47 -14.94 -6.63
CA GLN A 144 -9.90 -13.91 -7.56
C GLN A 144 -8.94 -13.81 -8.74
N SER A 145 -9.44 -13.34 -9.88
CA SER A 145 -8.63 -13.01 -11.06
C SER A 145 -8.94 -11.58 -11.47
N VAL A 146 -8.01 -10.69 -11.20
CA VAL A 146 -8.08 -9.26 -11.56
C VAL A 146 -6.90 -8.95 -12.45
N ALA A 147 -7.14 -8.25 -13.56
CA ALA A 147 -6.05 -7.78 -14.41
C ALA A 147 -5.26 -6.69 -13.68
N PHE A 148 -3.95 -6.83 -13.66
CA PHE A 148 -3.07 -5.74 -13.25
C PHE A 148 -3.07 -4.63 -14.29
N ASP A 149 -2.92 -3.39 -13.81
CA ASP A 149 -2.69 -2.23 -14.65
C ASP A 149 -1.24 -2.28 -15.18
N ASP A 150 -1.07 -2.46 -16.48
CA ASP A 150 0.24 -2.60 -17.12
C ASP A 150 1.17 -1.41 -16.87
N GLU A 151 0.62 -0.20 -16.75
CA GLU A 151 1.41 1.00 -16.42
C GLU A 151 1.96 0.94 -14.99
N LEU A 152 1.17 0.41 -14.05
CA LEU A 152 1.62 0.24 -12.67
C LEU A 152 2.68 -0.85 -12.56
N VAL A 153 2.51 -1.96 -13.27
CA VAL A 153 3.51 -3.04 -13.31
C VAL A 153 4.81 -2.51 -13.91
N ALA A 154 4.75 -1.82 -15.05
CA ALA A 154 5.93 -1.24 -15.67
C ALA A 154 6.64 -0.20 -14.78
N ALA A 155 5.88 0.55 -13.97
CA ALA A 155 6.44 1.51 -13.03
C ALA A 155 7.09 0.86 -11.80
N ALA A 156 6.66 -0.34 -11.42
CA ALA A 156 7.20 -1.08 -10.27
C ALA A 156 8.54 -1.77 -10.57
N ILE A 157 8.79 -2.17 -11.81
CA ILE A 157 10.01 -2.92 -12.21
C ILE A 157 11.30 -2.18 -11.82
N PRO A 158 11.52 -0.91 -12.16
CA PRO A 158 12.75 -0.20 -11.77
C PRO A 158 12.91 -0.10 -10.25
N VAL A 159 11.82 0.07 -9.51
CA VAL A 159 11.86 0.16 -8.04
C VAL A 159 12.33 -1.17 -7.45
N ALA A 160 11.79 -2.29 -7.94
CA ALA A 160 12.20 -3.62 -7.52
C ALA A 160 13.68 -3.92 -7.88
N GLU A 161 14.15 -3.50 -9.04
CA GLU A 161 15.54 -3.66 -9.46
C GLU A 161 16.51 -2.88 -8.56
N GLU A 162 16.16 -1.65 -8.17
CA GLU A 162 16.93 -0.83 -7.24
C GLU A 162 17.00 -1.47 -5.84
N GLU A 163 15.90 -2.00 -5.33
CA GLU A 163 15.86 -2.68 -4.03
C GLU A 163 16.74 -3.94 -4.03
N VAL A 164 16.65 -4.76 -5.08
CA VAL A 164 17.51 -5.96 -5.22
C VAL A 164 18.97 -5.57 -5.29
N ALA A 165 19.34 -4.53 -6.02
CA ALA A 165 20.70 -4.04 -6.12
C ALA A 165 21.25 -3.49 -4.79
N ALA A 166 20.39 -2.95 -3.93
CA ALA A 166 20.78 -2.41 -2.63
C ALA A 166 21.07 -3.50 -1.58
N VAL A 167 20.57 -4.72 -1.77
CA VAL A 167 20.72 -5.87 -0.84
C VAL A 167 21.85 -6.83 -1.26
N GLY A 168 22.31 -6.75 -2.50
CA GLY A 168 23.41 -7.57 -3.07
C GLY A 168 24.76 -6.97 -2.87
#